data_0e1c5a369a75b0719db8aba913879faa
#
_entry.id   0e1c5a369a75b0719db8aba913879faa
#
_cell.length_a   1.000
_cell.length_b   1.000
_cell.length_c   1.000
_cell.angle_alpha   90.00
_cell.angle_beta   90.00
_cell.angle_gamma   90.00
#
_symmetry.space_group_name_H-M   'P 1'
#
loop_
_entity.id
_entity.type
_entity.pdbx_description
1 polymer ?
#
loop_
_entity_poly.entity_id
_entity_poly.type
_entity_poly.pdbx_seq_one_letter_code
_entity_poly.pdbx_strand_id
1 'polypeptide(L)'
;MDKTKKKKGDEAEKFVAELMRKHGFITEIHPRTFRLIFINGKRIQISQDNDYHNLFDEKAEGPEYMIYIQVKVEEEKSNVSKAQKDIDTYYPYEFPYQRIQTWQVWKEWVKPEKGRRRKEYRYRIQERKGFSDLCWKGTEIRKGNWVDVELVSQK
;
A
#
# COMPACT_ATOMS: atom_id res chain seq x y z
N MET A 1 -7.21 -14.40 13.00
CA MET A 1 -6.97 -13.87 11.64
C MET A 1 -6.81 -15.03 10.67
N ASP A 2 -7.52 -14.98 9.57
CA ASP A 2 -7.45 -16.02 8.54
C ASP A 2 -6.07 -15.97 7.86
N LYS A 3 -5.32 -17.08 7.92
CA LYS A 3 -4.00 -17.21 7.29
C LYS A 3 -4.05 -16.98 5.78
N THR A 4 -5.19 -17.29 5.14
CA THR A 4 -5.38 -17.08 3.71
C THR A 4 -5.40 -15.61 3.34
N LYS A 5 -6.04 -14.76 4.15
CA LYS A 5 -6.08 -13.31 3.93
C LYS A 5 -4.71 -12.67 4.06
N LYS A 6 -3.94 -13.09 5.09
CA LYS A 6 -2.57 -12.60 5.28
C LYS A 6 -1.68 -12.97 4.10
N LYS A 7 -1.78 -14.21 3.63
CA LYS A 7 -1.00 -14.69 2.48
C LYS A 7 -1.32 -13.90 1.22
N LYS A 8 -2.60 -13.62 0.96
CA LYS A 8 -3.02 -12.81 -0.19
C LYS A 8 -2.47 -11.39 -0.12
N GLY A 9 -2.48 -10.80 1.07
CA GLY A 9 -1.91 -9.48 1.31
C GLY A 9 -0.42 -9.45 1.02
N ASP A 10 0.33 -10.41 1.57
CA ASP A 10 1.78 -10.51 1.37
C ASP A 10 2.13 -10.72 -0.11
N GLU A 11 1.38 -11.54 -0.82
CA GLU A 11 1.59 -11.79 -2.25
C GLU A 11 1.32 -10.52 -3.09
N ALA A 12 0.27 -9.77 -2.74
CA ALA A 12 -0.04 -8.53 -3.43
C ALA A 12 1.04 -7.47 -3.19
N GLU A 13 1.53 -7.34 -1.97
CA GLU A 13 2.64 -6.44 -1.64
C GLU A 13 3.89 -6.77 -2.44
N LYS A 14 4.22 -8.06 -2.56
CA LYS A 14 5.34 -8.50 -3.38
C LYS A 14 5.14 -8.17 -4.86
N PHE A 15 3.93 -8.37 -5.36
CA PHE A 15 3.60 -8.04 -6.75
C PHE A 15 3.83 -6.55 -7.03
N VAL A 16 3.34 -5.68 -6.15
CA VAL A 16 3.51 -4.22 -6.29
C VAL A 16 4.99 -3.85 -6.22
N ALA A 17 5.73 -4.41 -5.26
CA ALA A 17 7.16 -4.14 -5.11
C ALA A 17 7.96 -4.55 -6.35
N GLU A 18 7.69 -5.73 -6.90
CA GLU A 18 8.35 -6.21 -8.11
C GLU A 18 8.02 -5.35 -9.32
N LEU A 19 6.75 -4.95 -9.45
CA LEU A 19 6.31 -4.07 -10.53
C LEU A 19 7.00 -2.71 -10.47
N MET A 20 7.13 -2.14 -9.27
CA MET A 20 7.84 -0.87 -9.06
C MET A 20 9.32 -0.99 -9.40
N ARG A 21 9.95 -2.11 -9.03
CA ARG A 21 11.36 -2.37 -9.36
C ARG A 21 11.57 -2.47 -10.87
N LYS A 22 10.66 -3.11 -11.57
CA LYS A 22 10.70 -3.18 -13.05
C LYS A 22 10.60 -1.80 -13.69
N HIS A 23 9.95 -0.86 -13.02
CA HIS A 23 9.80 0.51 -13.51
C HIS A 23 10.91 1.46 -13.02
N GLY A 24 11.95 0.92 -12.40
CA GLY A 24 13.14 1.68 -12.04
C GLY A 24 13.17 2.25 -10.64
N PHE A 25 12.24 1.86 -9.75
CA PHE A 25 12.24 2.29 -8.36
C PHE A 25 13.00 1.31 -7.48
N ILE A 26 13.67 1.85 -6.47
CA ILE A 26 14.22 1.06 -5.37
C ILE A 26 13.06 0.90 -4.37
N THR A 27 12.57 -0.31 -4.24
CA THR A 27 11.35 -0.57 -3.46
C THR A 27 11.62 -1.45 -2.26
N GLU A 28 11.06 -1.04 -1.13
CA GLU A 28 11.19 -1.73 0.14
C GLU A 28 9.80 -1.98 0.71
N ILE A 29 9.54 -3.23 1.08
CA ILE A 29 8.33 -3.60 1.84
C ILE A 29 8.63 -3.30 3.31
N HIS A 30 7.61 -2.91 4.07
CA HIS A 30 7.75 -2.56 5.49
C HIS A 30 8.64 -3.56 6.25
N PRO A 31 9.53 -3.09 7.13
CA PRO A 31 10.42 -3.98 7.86
C PRO A 31 9.65 -4.80 8.89
N ARG A 32 10.12 -6.02 9.12
CA ARG A 32 9.62 -6.89 10.17
C ARG A 32 10.62 -6.87 11.32
N THR A 33 10.18 -6.45 12.50
CA THR A 33 11.01 -6.44 13.69
C THR A 33 10.71 -7.62 14.59
N PHE A 34 11.75 -8.14 15.26
CA PHE A 34 11.64 -9.22 16.21
C PHE A 34 12.03 -8.68 17.59
N ARG A 35 11.19 -8.96 18.59
CA ARG A 35 11.46 -8.58 19.97
C ARG A 35 11.49 -9.82 20.83
N LEU A 36 12.48 -9.86 21.73
CA LEU A 36 12.54 -10.89 22.77
C LEU A 36 11.95 -10.29 24.05
N ILE A 37 10.95 -10.96 24.59
CA ILE A 37 10.37 -10.58 25.88
C ILE A 37 10.39 -11.76 26.82
N PHE A 38 10.37 -11.48 28.12
CA PHE A 38 10.33 -12.50 29.18
C PHE A 38 8.96 -12.42 29.86
N ILE A 39 8.25 -13.53 29.84
CA ILE A 39 6.98 -13.67 30.54
C ILE A 39 7.09 -14.90 31.46
N ASN A 40 6.90 -14.71 32.77
CA ASN A 40 7.01 -15.79 33.77
C ASN A 40 8.32 -16.59 33.66
N GLY A 41 9.44 -15.89 33.40
CA GLY A 41 10.74 -16.51 33.28
C GLY A 41 10.99 -17.23 31.96
N LYS A 42 10.03 -17.21 31.02
CA LYS A 42 10.18 -17.79 29.70
C LYS A 42 10.52 -16.74 28.66
N ARG A 43 11.44 -17.09 27.78
CA ARG A 43 11.87 -16.26 26.68
C ARG A 43 10.91 -16.45 25.49
N ILE A 44 10.23 -15.37 25.07
CA ILE A 44 9.29 -15.39 23.96
C ILE A 44 9.75 -14.42 22.88
N GLN A 45 9.80 -14.90 21.65
CA GLN A 45 10.10 -14.06 20.48
C GLN A 45 8.81 -13.59 19.85
N ILE A 46 8.64 -12.26 19.73
CA ILE A 46 7.48 -11.65 19.06
C ILE A 46 7.94 -11.03 17.75
N SER A 47 7.23 -11.38 16.68
CA SER A 47 7.40 -10.76 15.37
C SER A 47 6.38 -9.63 15.21
N GLN A 48 6.83 -8.46 14.80
CA GLN A 48 5.97 -7.31 14.56
C GLN A 48 6.23 -6.73 13.19
N ASP A 49 5.17 -6.56 12.39
CA ASP A 49 5.23 -5.86 11.12
C ASP A 49 5.06 -4.37 11.37
N ASN A 50 6.00 -3.56 10.91
CA ASN A 50 6.00 -2.11 11.10
C ASN A 50 5.76 -1.40 9.78
N ASP A 51 4.53 -1.01 9.52
CA ASP A 51 4.20 -0.19 8.36
C ASP A 51 4.83 1.21 8.51
N TYR A 52 5.23 1.81 7.38
CA TYR A 52 5.76 3.17 7.40
C TYR A 52 4.70 4.14 7.93
N HIS A 53 5.01 4.85 9.00
CA HIS A 53 4.09 5.74 9.71
C HIS A 53 2.80 5.06 10.17
N ASN A 54 2.81 3.72 10.32
CA ASN A 54 1.65 2.87 10.61
C ASN A 54 0.54 2.97 9.56
N LEU A 55 0.86 3.43 8.35
CA LEU A 55 -0.10 3.68 7.29
C LEU A 55 0.28 3.06 5.94
N PHE A 56 1.58 2.86 5.69
CA PHE A 56 2.06 2.45 4.37
C PHE A 56 2.80 1.13 4.41
N ASP A 57 2.47 0.25 3.48
CA ASP A 57 3.06 -1.08 3.38
C ASP A 57 4.42 -1.05 2.68
N GLU A 58 4.62 -0.10 1.77
CA GLU A 58 5.81 -0.05 0.93
C GLU A 58 6.30 1.36 0.71
N LYS A 59 7.59 1.46 0.41
CA LYS A 59 8.25 2.69 0.02
C LYS A 59 9.01 2.45 -1.28
N ALA A 60 8.75 3.26 -2.29
CA ALA A 60 9.45 3.21 -3.57
C ALA A 60 10.23 4.50 -3.79
N GLU A 61 11.53 4.39 -3.99
CA GLU A 61 12.40 5.55 -4.20
C GLU A 61 12.85 5.63 -5.66
N GLY A 62 12.61 6.78 -6.28
CA GLY A 62 13.10 7.11 -7.60
C GLY A 62 14.10 8.26 -7.53
N PRO A 63 14.73 8.63 -8.68
CA PRO A 63 15.74 9.70 -8.69
C PRO A 63 15.18 11.09 -8.40
N GLU A 64 13.92 11.35 -8.66
CA GLU A 64 13.30 12.66 -8.47
C GLU A 64 12.32 12.74 -7.30
N TYR A 65 11.67 11.62 -6.99
CA TYR A 65 10.67 11.56 -5.92
C TYR A 65 10.57 10.16 -5.35
N MET A 66 9.98 10.07 -4.18
CA MET A 66 9.66 8.82 -3.53
C MET A 66 8.14 8.65 -3.42
N ILE A 67 7.70 7.41 -3.26
CA ILE A 67 6.28 7.08 -3.15
C ILE A 67 6.07 6.22 -1.90
N TYR A 68 5.13 6.64 -1.03
CA TYR A 68 4.59 5.78 0.01
C TYR A 68 3.35 5.10 -0.54
N ILE A 69 3.28 3.79 -0.38
CA ILE A 69 2.24 2.96 -0.97
C ILE A 69 1.48 2.17 0.09
N GLN A 70 0.16 2.28 0.07
CA GLN A 70 -0.74 1.42 0.82
C GLN A 70 -1.38 0.45 -0.17
N VAL A 71 -1.17 -0.85 0.04
CA VAL A 71 -1.71 -1.92 -0.82
C VAL A 71 -2.97 -2.50 -0.19
N LYS A 72 -4.05 -2.58 -0.96
CA LYS A 72 -5.30 -3.23 -0.56
C LYS A 72 -5.66 -4.33 -1.54
N VAL A 73 -5.80 -5.54 -1.03
CA VAL A 73 -6.23 -6.72 -1.80
C VAL A 73 -7.73 -6.85 -1.62
N GLU A 74 -8.49 -6.07 -2.38
CA GLU A 74 -9.93 -6.16 -2.25
C GLU A 74 -10.63 -5.65 -3.50
N GLU A 75 -11.76 -6.28 -3.77
CA GLU A 75 -12.69 -5.87 -4.80
C GLU A 75 -13.59 -4.73 -4.31
N GLU A 76 -13.68 -4.52 -3.00
CA GLU A 76 -14.54 -3.52 -2.40
C GLU A 76 -13.90 -2.15 -2.31
N LYS A 77 -14.52 -1.19 -2.96
CA LYS A 77 -14.07 0.23 -2.96
C LYS A 77 -14.05 0.84 -1.56
N SER A 78 -14.86 0.35 -0.63
CA SER A 78 -14.96 0.85 0.74
C SER A 78 -13.65 0.77 1.51
N ASN A 79 -12.87 -0.29 1.32
CA ASN A 79 -11.60 -0.48 2.02
C ASN A 79 -10.54 0.52 1.56
N VAL A 80 -10.51 0.84 0.27
CA VAL A 80 -9.61 1.85 -0.28
C VAL A 80 -9.98 3.23 0.26
N SER A 81 -11.27 3.56 0.28
CA SER A 81 -11.77 4.85 0.81
C SER A 81 -11.43 5.03 2.28
N LYS A 82 -11.54 3.97 3.08
CA LYS A 82 -11.17 4.01 4.49
C LYS A 82 -9.67 4.23 4.66
N ALA A 83 -8.84 3.54 3.88
CA ALA A 83 -7.39 3.71 3.92
C ALA A 83 -6.99 5.12 3.53
N GLN A 84 -7.60 5.69 2.50
CA GLN A 84 -7.35 7.07 2.07
C GLN A 84 -7.73 8.07 3.16
N LYS A 85 -8.86 7.86 3.82
CA LYS A 85 -9.29 8.70 4.93
C LYS A 85 -8.32 8.64 6.11
N ASP A 86 -7.84 7.45 6.46
CA ASP A 86 -6.87 7.27 7.53
C ASP A 86 -5.54 7.97 7.19
N ILE A 87 -5.09 7.87 5.95
CA ILE A 87 -3.90 8.58 5.49
C ILE A 87 -4.09 10.10 5.60
N ASP A 88 -5.24 10.61 5.15
CA ASP A 88 -5.53 12.05 5.23
C ASP A 88 -5.57 12.55 6.68
N THR A 89 -6.07 11.72 7.59
CA THR A 89 -6.19 12.05 9.01
C THR A 89 -4.85 12.02 9.73
N TYR A 90 -4.07 10.96 9.53
CA TYR A 90 -2.86 10.71 10.30
C TYR A 90 -1.57 11.12 9.59
N TYR A 91 -1.62 11.39 8.28
CA TYR A 91 -0.49 11.87 7.51
C TYR A 91 -0.90 13.05 6.62
N PRO A 92 -1.34 14.18 7.24
CA PRO A 92 -1.83 15.34 6.48
C PRO A 92 -0.69 16.22 5.98
N TYR A 93 0.38 15.61 5.50
CA TYR A 93 1.58 16.31 5.04
C TYR A 93 1.75 16.19 3.53
N GLU A 94 2.25 17.24 2.92
CA GLU A 94 2.48 17.31 1.50
C GLU A 94 3.90 17.83 1.25
N PHE A 95 4.73 17.00 0.60
CA PHE A 95 6.11 17.34 0.29
C PHE A 95 6.34 17.24 -1.22
N PRO A 96 7.08 18.18 -1.84
CA PRO A 96 7.27 18.16 -3.30
C PRO A 96 7.99 16.92 -3.83
N TYR A 97 8.83 16.30 -3.04
CA TYR A 97 9.60 15.09 -3.41
C TYR A 97 8.88 13.80 -3.08
N GLN A 98 7.69 13.86 -2.52
CA GLN A 98 6.98 12.70 -2.00
C GLN A 98 5.60 12.58 -2.64
N ARG A 99 5.28 11.37 -3.05
CA ARG A 99 3.94 11.02 -3.53
C ARG A 99 3.33 9.97 -2.61
N ILE A 100 2.02 9.99 -2.50
CA ILE A 100 1.29 9.06 -1.65
C ILE A 100 0.24 8.38 -2.51
N GLN A 101 0.28 7.05 -2.54
CA GLN A 101 -0.57 6.25 -3.40
C GLN A 101 -1.26 5.13 -2.63
N THR A 102 -2.48 4.83 -3.04
CA THR A 102 -3.15 3.59 -2.66
C THR A 102 -3.27 2.73 -3.90
N TRP A 103 -2.92 1.46 -3.76
CA TRP A 103 -3.00 0.47 -4.82
C TRP A 103 -4.05 -0.54 -4.44
N GLN A 104 -5.10 -0.66 -5.25
CA GLN A 104 -6.08 -1.73 -5.13
C GLN A 104 -5.67 -2.83 -6.08
N VAL A 105 -5.47 -4.04 -5.57
CA VAL A 105 -4.92 -5.17 -6.33
C VAL A 105 -5.90 -6.34 -6.26
N TRP A 106 -6.16 -6.96 -7.39
CA TRP A 106 -7.01 -8.14 -7.47
C TRP A 106 -6.51 -9.07 -8.57
N LYS A 107 -7.06 -10.27 -8.63
CA LYS A 107 -6.74 -11.24 -9.67
C LYS A 107 -7.94 -11.46 -10.58
N GLU A 108 -7.71 -11.51 -11.88
CA GLU A 108 -8.71 -11.82 -12.88
C GLU A 108 -8.31 -13.04 -13.71
N TRP A 109 -9.29 -13.82 -14.13
CA TRP A 109 -9.07 -14.91 -15.05
C TRP A 109 -8.74 -14.37 -16.45
N VAL A 110 -7.65 -14.88 -17.00
CA VAL A 110 -7.22 -14.55 -18.37
C VAL A 110 -7.28 -15.82 -19.20
N LYS A 111 -7.87 -15.73 -20.38
CA LYS A 111 -7.90 -16.83 -21.34
C LYS A 111 -6.84 -16.56 -22.41
N PRO A 112 -5.66 -17.18 -22.35
CA PRO A 112 -4.65 -17.01 -23.37
C PRO A 112 -5.06 -17.71 -24.67
N GLU A 113 -4.52 -17.26 -25.79
CA GLU A 113 -4.77 -17.87 -27.10
C GLU A 113 -4.35 -19.34 -27.11
N LYS A 114 -3.26 -19.65 -26.39
CA LYS A 114 -2.76 -21.02 -26.20
C LYS A 114 -2.51 -21.28 -24.72
N GLY A 115 -2.96 -22.43 -24.23
CA GLY A 115 -2.72 -22.89 -22.88
C GLY A 115 -3.93 -22.83 -21.95
N ARG A 116 -3.70 -23.08 -20.66
CA ARG A 116 -4.74 -23.11 -19.64
C ARG A 116 -5.13 -21.71 -19.20
N ARG A 117 -6.39 -21.57 -18.76
CA ARG A 117 -6.83 -20.34 -18.07
C ARG A 117 -5.97 -20.14 -16.83
N ARG A 118 -5.51 -18.89 -16.63
CA ARG A 118 -4.74 -18.51 -15.46
C ARG A 118 -5.28 -17.19 -14.90
N LYS A 119 -5.01 -16.96 -13.62
CA LYS A 119 -5.32 -15.67 -12.99
C LYS A 119 -4.12 -14.75 -13.13
N GLU A 120 -4.37 -13.51 -13.48
CA GLU A 120 -3.35 -12.46 -13.53
C GLU A 120 -3.74 -11.32 -12.63
N TYR A 121 -2.74 -10.64 -12.08
CA TYR A 121 -2.95 -9.46 -11.26
C TYR A 121 -3.42 -8.28 -12.08
N ARG A 122 -4.40 -7.57 -11.54
CA ARG A 122 -4.84 -6.27 -11.99
C ARG A 122 -4.69 -5.28 -10.86
N TYR A 123 -4.56 -4.01 -11.17
CA TYR A 123 -4.40 -2.99 -10.14
C TYR A 123 -5.02 -1.67 -10.57
N ARG A 124 -5.35 -0.87 -9.58
CA ARG A 124 -5.80 0.50 -9.75
C ARG A 124 -5.01 1.37 -8.79
N ILE A 125 -4.37 2.41 -9.31
CA ILE A 125 -3.54 3.32 -8.52
C ILE A 125 -4.28 4.64 -8.35
N GLN A 126 -4.39 5.11 -7.10
CA GLN A 126 -4.87 6.45 -6.82
C GLN A 126 -3.79 7.21 -6.06
N GLU A 127 -3.54 8.45 -6.46
CA GLU A 127 -2.53 9.31 -5.86
C GLU A 127 -3.18 10.56 -5.28
N ARG A 128 -2.70 10.98 -4.13
CA ARG A 128 -3.21 12.18 -3.48
C ARG A 128 -2.61 13.44 -4.13
N LYS A 129 -3.46 14.27 -4.73
CA LYS A 129 -3.08 15.51 -5.40
C LYS A 129 -3.58 16.73 -4.63
N GLY A 130 -2.98 16.97 -3.46
CA GLY A 130 -3.38 18.06 -2.61
C GLY A 130 -4.56 17.75 -1.71
N PHE A 131 -5.12 18.79 -1.09
CA PHE A 131 -6.19 18.65 -0.10
C PHE A 131 -7.30 19.67 -0.36
N SER A 132 -8.49 19.28 0.07
CA SER A 132 -9.61 20.22 0.21
C SER A 132 -10.00 20.31 1.69
N ASP A 133 -10.47 21.47 2.13
CA ASP A 133 -10.93 21.65 3.50
C ASP A 133 -12.34 21.10 3.64
N LEU A 134 -12.45 20.00 4.41
CA LEU A 134 -13.73 19.34 4.67
C LEU A 134 -13.80 18.93 6.13
N CYS A 135 -15.03 18.75 6.59
CA CYS A 135 -15.28 18.20 7.92
C CYS A 135 -15.58 16.70 7.80
N TRP A 136 -14.86 15.89 8.55
CA TRP A 136 -15.16 14.48 8.71
C TRP A 136 -16.01 14.32 9.98
N LYS A 137 -17.31 14.07 9.85
CA LYS A 137 -18.19 13.81 11.01
C LYS A 137 -18.01 14.80 12.16
N GLY A 138 -17.99 16.10 11.84
CA GLY A 138 -17.84 17.15 12.84
C GLY A 138 -16.42 17.49 13.25
N THR A 139 -15.43 16.85 12.68
CA THR A 139 -14.01 17.13 12.90
C THR A 139 -13.46 17.91 11.71
N GLU A 140 -12.78 19.02 11.97
CA GLU A 140 -12.13 19.79 10.91
C GLU A 140 -10.85 19.11 10.46
N ILE A 141 -10.93 18.32 9.40
CA ILE A 141 -9.80 17.59 8.81
C ILE A 141 -9.76 17.86 7.31
N ARG A 142 -8.57 18.09 6.77
CA ARG A 142 -8.39 18.25 5.33
C ARG A 142 -8.63 16.91 4.65
N LYS A 143 -9.37 16.93 3.55
CA LYS A 143 -9.60 15.75 2.73
C LYS A 143 -8.68 15.78 1.53
N GLY A 144 -7.91 14.70 1.33
CA GLY A 144 -7.07 14.56 0.16
C GLY A 144 -7.87 14.39 -1.13
N ASN A 145 -7.37 14.98 -2.20
CA ASN A 145 -7.91 14.78 -3.53
C ASN A 145 -7.22 13.58 -4.17
N TRP A 146 -7.87 12.43 -4.13
CA TRP A 146 -7.34 11.19 -4.66
C TRP A 146 -7.80 10.99 -6.10
N VAL A 147 -6.84 10.87 -7.02
CA VAL A 147 -7.13 10.74 -8.45
C VAL A 147 -6.46 9.50 -9.02
N ASP A 148 -7.07 8.93 -10.04
CA ASP A 148 -6.49 7.79 -10.75
C ASP A 148 -5.22 8.22 -11.49
N VAL A 149 -4.16 7.44 -11.36
CA VAL A 149 -2.89 7.68 -12.04
C VAL A 149 -2.38 6.40 -12.69
N GLU A 150 -1.53 6.56 -13.68
CA GLU A 150 -0.86 5.45 -14.32
C GLU A 150 0.56 5.30 -13.78
N LEU A 151 1.09 4.09 -13.84
CA LEU A 151 2.46 3.80 -13.44
C LEU A 151 3.43 4.36 -14.48
N VAL A 152 4.34 5.21 -14.01
CA VAL A 152 5.33 5.86 -14.88
C VAL A 152 6.70 5.25 -14.63
N SER A 153 7.38 4.86 -15.71
CA SER A 153 8.73 4.30 -15.64
C SER A 153 9.76 5.38 -15.30
N GLN A 154 10.71 5.01 -14.42
CA GLN A 154 11.85 5.84 -14.04
C GLN A 154 13.15 5.41 -14.75
N LYS A 155 13.02 4.52 -15.70
CA LYS A 155 14.16 4.08 -16.52
C LYS A 155 14.54 5.12 -17.55
#